data_b02163dfdfc674d050b7a418c2158d95
#
_entry.id   b02163dfdfc674d050b7a418c2158d95
#
_cell.length_a   1.000
_cell.length_b   1.000
_cell.length_c   1.000
_cell.angle_alpha   90.00
_cell.angle_beta   90.00
_cell.angle_gamma   90.00
#
_symmetry.space_group_name_H-M   'P 1'
#
loop_
_entity.id
_entity.type
_entity.pdbx_description
1 polymer ?
#
loop_
_entity_poly.entity_id
_entity_poly.type
_entity_poly.pdbx_seq_one_letter_code
_entity_poly.pdbx_strand_id
1 'polypeptide(L)'
;MARGDRGVALRAKPGGFGAVPLGVAPESPRPRAGSFTCCRGRARLTTTRRQKPIPAALRFRTTPRHMITLHPFKEQDWPSVWRLLEAVFRLGETYAFSPGISEAEAHKVWIEAPTAAYVAKDSENTVLGTYFIKPNQPGLGSHVCNCGYIVGDSARRKGVASMMCEHSQYEAKRLGFRAMQFNLVVSTNEEAVRLWQKLGFEIVATLPGAFKHAKKGFVDAFVMYKQLET
;
A
#
# COMPACT_ATOMS: atom_id res chain seq x y z
N MET A 1 -21.25 7.98 64.50
CA MET A 1 -21.63 9.12 63.66
C MET A 1 -21.19 8.87 62.22
N ALA A 2 -22.12 8.42 61.41
CA ALA A 2 -21.88 8.09 59.98
C ALA A 2 -22.28 9.31 59.16
N ARG A 3 -21.41 9.78 58.27
CA ARG A 3 -21.79 10.74 57.21
C ARG A 3 -21.71 10.02 55.88
N GLY A 4 -22.89 9.91 55.24
CA GLY A 4 -23.10 9.31 53.96
C GLY A 4 -22.53 10.18 52.83
N ASP A 5 -21.92 9.49 51.91
CA ASP A 5 -21.45 10.03 50.61
C ASP A 5 -22.58 9.86 49.59
N ARG A 6 -23.03 10.98 49.01
CA ARG A 6 -24.10 10.99 48.01
C ARG A 6 -23.45 10.90 46.62
N GLY A 7 -23.50 9.71 46.04
CA GLY A 7 -23.14 9.50 44.65
C GLY A 7 -24.08 10.29 43.70
N VAL A 8 -23.52 11.18 42.92
CA VAL A 8 -24.19 11.88 41.81
C VAL A 8 -24.24 10.95 40.59
N ALA A 9 -25.40 10.39 40.33
CA ALA A 9 -25.65 9.64 39.11
C ALA A 9 -25.88 10.61 37.94
N LEU A 10 -24.94 10.70 37.02
CA LEU A 10 -25.11 11.37 35.73
C LEU A 10 -26.04 10.54 34.82
N ARG A 11 -27.29 10.99 34.68
CA ARG A 11 -28.25 10.46 33.71
C ARG A 11 -27.80 10.88 32.29
N ALA A 12 -27.42 9.93 31.46
CA ALA A 12 -27.27 10.11 30.02
C ALA A 12 -28.68 10.31 29.40
N LYS A 13 -28.86 11.39 28.66
CA LYS A 13 -30.07 11.61 27.83
C LYS A 13 -29.93 10.78 26.54
N PRO A 14 -30.96 10.06 26.08
CA PRO A 14 -30.95 9.45 24.76
C PRO A 14 -31.16 10.53 23.70
N GLY A 15 -30.09 10.89 22.99
CA GLY A 15 -30.17 11.71 21.78
C GLY A 15 -30.61 10.82 20.60
N GLY A 16 -31.86 11.02 20.17
CA GLY A 16 -32.38 10.37 18.97
C GLY A 16 -31.64 10.89 17.73
N PHE A 17 -31.00 10.01 17.00
CA PHE A 17 -30.54 10.29 15.64
C PHE A 17 -31.76 10.26 14.72
N GLY A 18 -32.25 11.44 14.34
CA GLY A 18 -33.25 11.59 13.28
C GLY A 18 -32.66 11.16 11.95
N ALA A 19 -33.27 10.16 11.34
CA ALA A 19 -32.97 9.78 9.96
C ALA A 19 -33.34 10.96 9.06
N VAL A 20 -32.36 11.47 8.31
CA VAL A 20 -32.58 12.43 7.22
C VAL A 20 -33.12 11.65 6.02
N PRO A 21 -34.28 11.98 5.47
CA PRO A 21 -34.79 11.31 4.27
C PRO A 21 -33.95 11.70 3.07
N LEU A 22 -33.51 10.68 2.30
CA LEU A 22 -32.87 10.85 1.00
C LEU A 22 -33.84 11.56 0.05
N GLY A 23 -33.58 12.83 -0.22
CA GLY A 23 -34.28 13.60 -1.23
C GLY A 23 -34.04 13.01 -2.62
N VAL A 24 -35.12 12.72 -3.31
CA VAL A 24 -35.14 12.31 -4.71
C VAL A 24 -34.58 13.48 -5.54
N ALA A 25 -33.49 13.22 -6.26
CA ALA A 25 -32.91 14.18 -7.19
C ALA A 25 -33.90 14.43 -8.38
N PRO A 26 -34.06 15.67 -8.86
CA PRO A 26 -34.91 15.97 -9.99
C PRO A 26 -34.31 15.42 -11.26
N GLU A 27 -35.14 14.74 -12.06
CA GLU A 27 -34.82 14.27 -13.39
C GLU A 27 -34.45 15.45 -14.32
N SER A 28 -33.27 15.35 -14.94
CA SER A 28 -32.83 16.27 -15.98
C SER A 28 -33.56 15.97 -17.29
N PRO A 29 -33.96 16.99 -18.10
CA PRO A 29 -34.74 16.82 -19.30
C PRO A 29 -33.90 16.16 -20.42
N ARG A 30 -34.50 15.20 -21.10
CA ARG A 30 -33.92 14.51 -22.26
C ARG A 30 -33.75 15.48 -23.43
N PRO A 31 -32.63 15.50 -24.14
CA PRO A 31 -32.51 16.27 -25.36
C PRO A 31 -33.33 15.63 -26.50
N ARG A 32 -34.05 16.49 -27.23
CA ARG A 32 -34.82 16.14 -28.42
C ARG A 32 -33.94 15.60 -29.54
N ALA A 33 -34.42 14.57 -30.21
CA ALA A 33 -33.83 13.99 -31.40
C ALA A 33 -33.75 15.05 -32.52
N GLY A 34 -32.53 15.49 -32.85
CA GLY A 34 -32.22 16.24 -34.06
C GLY A 34 -31.68 15.29 -35.12
N SER A 35 -32.35 15.22 -36.24
CA SER A 35 -31.92 14.47 -37.42
C SER A 35 -30.64 15.06 -37.99
N PHE A 36 -29.54 14.28 -37.97
CA PHE A 36 -28.32 14.64 -38.72
C PHE A 36 -28.05 13.64 -39.83
N THR A 37 -28.01 14.20 -41.02
CA THR A 37 -27.75 13.59 -42.30
C THR A 37 -26.36 12.93 -42.36
N CYS A 38 -26.38 11.71 -42.86
CA CYS A 38 -25.21 10.85 -43.07
C CYS A 38 -24.24 11.45 -44.12
N CYS A 39 -23.06 11.86 -43.72
CA CYS A 39 -21.90 12.02 -44.60
C CYS A 39 -20.96 10.82 -44.45
N ARG A 40 -20.94 9.96 -45.48
CA ARG A 40 -20.00 8.86 -45.60
C ARG A 40 -18.58 9.40 -45.78
N GLY A 41 -17.75 9.31 -44.73
CA GLY A 41 -16.32 9.46 -44.81
C GLY A 41 -15.65 8.18 -44.29
N ARG A 42 -15.09 7.38 -45.20
CA ARG A 42 -14.23 6.24 -44.84
C ARG A 42 -12.92 6.76 -44.27
N ALA A 43 -12.79 6.78 -42.96
CA ALA A 43 -11.47 6.91 -42.32
C ALA A 43 -11.03 5.52 -41.85
N ARG A 44 -10.03 4.98 -42.52
CA ARG A 44 -9.27 3.79 -42.01
C ARG A 44 -8.45 4.24 -40.80
N LEU A 45 -8.89 3.88 -39.60
CA LEU A 45 -8.09 3.99 -38.38
C LEU A 45 -7.34 2.66 -38.19
N THR A 46 -6.17 2.55 -38.84
CA THR A 46 -5.14 1.60 -38.43
C THR A 46 -4.12 2.35 -37.58
N THR A 47 -4.38 2.48 -36.31
CA THR A 47 -3.35 2.89 -35.36
C THR A 47 -3.14 1.73 -34.38
N THR A 48 -2.38 0.75 -34.82
CA THR A 48 -1.68 -0.20 -33.94
C THR A 48 -0.70 0.64 -33.12
N ARG A 49 -1.13 0.99 -31.90
CA ARG A 49 -0.23 1.57 -30.89
C ARG A 49 0.80 0.50 -30.57
N ARG A 50 1.98 0.57 -31.22
CA ARG A 50 3.17 -0.22 -30.86
C ARG A 50 3.45 0.03 -29.39
N GLN A 51 3.12 -0.94 -28.56
CA GLN A 51 3.65 -0.98 -27.18
C GLN A 51 5.16 -0.96 -27.28
N LYS A 52 5.79 0.09 -26.72
CA LYS A 52 7.24 0.14 -26.57
C LYS A 52 7.65 -1.11 -25.78
N PRO A 53 8.70 -1.85 -26.23
CA PRO A 53 9.19 -3.01 -25.50
C PRO A 53 9.62 -2.55 -24.09
N ILE A 54 9.26 -3.33 -23.08
CA ILE A 54 9.68 -3.17 -21.69
C ILE A 54 11.20 -3.14 -21.69
N PRO A 55 11.87 -2.11 -21.15
CA PRO A 55 13.32 -2.14 -21.01
C PRO A 55 13.67 -3.34 -20.14
N ALA A 56 14.50 -4.24 -20.68
CA ALA A 56 14.99 -5.39 -19.96
C ALA A 56 15.59 -4.92 -18.63
N ALA A 57 15.05 -5.46 -17.54
CA ALA A 57 15.54 -5.39 -16.17
C ALA A 57 16.47 -4.20 -15.88
N LEU A 58 16.01 -3.25 -15.05
CA LEU A 58 16.89 -2.25 -14.44
C LEU A 58 18.00 -3.00 -13.69
N ARG A 59 19.16 -3.14 -14.34
CA ARG A 59 20.33 -3.82 -13.77
C ARG A 59 21.09 -2.81 -12.94
N PHE A 60 20.91 -2.82 -11.63
CA PHE A 60 21.78 -2.09 -10.72
C PHE A 60 23.07 -2.87 -10.48
N ARG A 61 24.22 -2.20 -10.68
CA ARG A 61 25.55 -2.81 -10.52
C ARG A 61 25.85 -3.01 -9.03
N THR A 62 25.71 -4.23 -8.57
CA THR A 62 26.46 -4.76 -7.43
C THR A 62 27.44 -5.81 -7.95
N THR A 63 28.55 -6.04 -7.24
CA THR A 63 29.59 -7.02 -7.61
C THR A 63 29.00 -8.36 -8.09
N PRO A 64 29.65 -9.11 -9.00
CA PRO A 64 29.05 -10.21 -9.78
C PRO A 64 28.40 -11.37 -9.00
N ARG A 65 28.51 -11.38 -7.68
CA ARG A 65 28.04 -12.48 -6.81
C ARG A 65 26.62 -12.37 -6.28
N HIS A 66 25.94 -11.19 -6.41
CA HIS A 66 24.57 -11.01 -5.89
C HIS A 66 23.74 -10.09 -6.79
N MET A 67 23.41 -10.56 -7.98
CA MET A 67 22.48 -9.83 -8.83
C MET A 67 21.06 -10.02 -8.29
N ILE A 68 20.46 -8.96 -7.73
CA ILE A 68 19.08 -8.96 -7.26
C ILE A 68 18.19 -8.48 -8.39
N THR A 69 17.09 -9.19 -8.65
CA THR A 69 16.11 -8.86 -9.68
C THR A 69 14.70 -8.80 -9.05
N LEU A 70 13.85 -7.90 -9.58
CA LEU A 70 12.47 -7.73 -9.15
C LEU A 70 11.55 -8.41 -10.17
N HIS A 71 10.62 -9.22 -9.70
CA HIS A 71 9.66 -9.95 -10.53
C HIS A 71 8.24 -9.78 -10.01
N PRO A 72 7.22 -9.74 -10.88
CA PRO A 72 5.86 -9.95 -10.44
C PRO A 72 5.75 -11.26 -9.64
N PHE A 73 4.98 -11.22 -8.57
CA PHE A 73 4.69 -12.41 -7.77
C PHE A 73 4.08 -13.52 -8.63
N LYS A 74 4.44 -14.75 -8.34
CA LYS A 74 3.82 -15.96 -8.88
C LYS A 74 3.47 -16.89 -7.72
N GLU A 75 2.41 -17.69 -7.88
CA GLU A 75 1.92 -18.55 -6.82
C GLU A 75 2.99 -19.52 -6.27
N GLN A 76 3.88 -19.97 -7.11
CA GLN A 76 5.05 -20.78 -6.70
C GLN A 76 6.01 -20.08 -5.72
N ASP A 77 5.93 -18.75 -5.60
CA ASP A 77 6.78 -17.95 -4.70
C ASP A 77 6.17 -17.89 -3.28
N TRP A 78 4.88 -18.22 -3.17
CA TRP A 78 4.12 -18.06 -1.94
C TRP A 78 4.75 -18.73 -0.70
N PRO A 79 5.20 -19.98 -0.75
CA PRO A 79 5.80 -20.61 0.43
C PRO A 79 7.02 -19.88 0.97
N SER A 80 7.79 -19.20 0.09
CA SER A 80 8.93 -18.37 0.49
C SER A 80 8.49 -17.01 1.00
N VAL A 81 7.52 -16.38 0.33
CA VAL A 81 6.91 -15.12 0.76
C VAL A 81 6.27 -15.30 2.14
N TRP A 82 5.46 -16.34 2.35
CA TRP A 82 4.82 -16.58 3.64
C TRP A 82 5.85 -16.67 4.78
N ARG A 83 6.92 -17.41 4.61
CA ARG A 83 8.00 -17.48 5.63
C ARG A 83 8.55 -16.10 6.01
N LEU A 84 8.71 -15.19 5.04
CA LEU A 84 9.14 -13.83 5.31
C LEU A 84 8.08 -13.02 6.07
N LEU A 85 6.80 -13.12 5.64
CA LEU A 85 5.68 -12.42 6.28
C LEU A 85 5.49 -12.92 7.70
N GLU A 86 5.43 -14.22 7.89
CA GLU A 86 5.22 -14.86 9.19
C GLU A 86 6.29 -14.41 10.19
N ALA A 87 7.57 -14.48 9.82
CA ALA A 87 8.67 -14.07 10.68
C ALA A 87 8.51 -12.62 11.17
N VAL A 88 8.08 -11.69 10.30
CA VAL A 88 7.90 -10.28 10.64
C VAL A 88 6.62 -10.04 11.43
N PHE A 89 5.51 -10.68 11.06
CA PHE A 89 4.22 -10.48 11.75
C PHE A 89 4.24 -11.06 13.16
N ARG A 90 4.88 -12.22 13.38
CA ARG A 90 5.05 -12.83 14.70
C ARG A 90 5.80 -11.92 15.69
N LEU A 91 6.71 -11.08 15.23
CA LEU A 91 7.43 -10.16 16.10
C LEU A 91 6.52 -9.05 16.67
N GLY A 92 5.47 -8.62 15.95
CA GLY A 92 4.56 -7.55 16.39
C GLY A 92 5.25 -6.20 16.56
N GLU A 93 6.26 -5.88 15.74
CA GLU A 93 7.10 -4.69 15.91
C GLU A 93 6.94 -3.66 14.78
N THR A 94 6.43 -4.07 13.59
CA THR A 94 6.48 -3.20 12.40
C THR A 94 5.19 -3.16 11.58
N TYR A 95 4.32 -4.17 11.69
CA TYR A 95 3.06 -4.26 10.96
C TYR A 95 1.87 -4.39 11.91
N ALA A 96 0.76 -3.72 11.57
CA ALA A 96 -0.46 -3.74 12.37
C ALA A 96 -1.29 -5.03 12.23
N PHE A 97 -0.75 -6.06 11.56
CA PHE A 97 -1.38 -7.37 11.50
C PHE A 97 -1.22 -8.11 12.83
N SER A 98 -2.20 -8.97 13.15
CA SER A 98 -2.11 -9.82 14.33
C SER A 98 -0.87 -10.71 14.24
N PRO A 99 -0.07 -10.85 15.31
CA PRO A 99 0.98 -11.86 15.35
C PRO A 99 0.49 -13.29 15.13
N GLY A 100 -0.80 -13.54 15.40
CA GLY A 100 -1.48 -14.82 15.16
C GLY A 100 -2.16 -14.95 13.80
N ILE A 101 -1.94 -14.01 12.86
CA ILE A 101 -2.52 -14.08 11.51
C ILE A 101 -2.23 -15.44 10.86
N SER A 102 -3.24 -16.06 10.27
CA SER A 102 -3.09 -17.31 9.52
C SER A 102 -2.44 -17.06 8.15
N GLU A 103 -1.87 -18.13 7.57
CA GLU A 103 -1.30 -18.09 6.22
C GLU A 103 -2.32 -17.64 5.18
N ALA A 104 -3.56 -18.15 5.26
CA ALA A 104 -4.64 -17.78 4.33
C ALA A 104 -5.03 -16.30 4.44
N GLU A 105 -5.12 -15.76 5.66
CA GLU A 105 -5.39 -14.33 5.86
C GLU A 105 -4.23 -13.46 5.35
N ALA A 106 -2.99 -13.90 5.58
CA ALA A 106 -1.81 -13.21 5.08
C ALA A 106 -1.76 -13.19 3.55
N HIS A 107 -2.08 -14.31 2.89
CA HIS A 107 -2.21 -14.40 1.44
C HIS A 107 -3.25 -13.39 0.92
N LYS A 108 -4.42 -13.39 1.53
CA LYS A 108 -5.50 -12.48 1.16
C LYS A 108 -5.08 -11.01 1.22
N VAL A 109 -4.43 -10.57 2.31
CA VAL A 109 -4.08 -9.15 2.50
C VAL A 109 -2.82 -8.72 1.76
N TRP A 110 -1.92 -9.66 1.44
CA TRP A 110 -0.64 -9.36 0.79
C TRP A 110 -0.64 -9.59 -0.71
N ILE A 111 -1.42 -10.57 -1.19
CA ILE A 111 -1.43 -10.98 -2.59
C ILE A 111 -2.76 -10.67 -3.28
N GLU A 112 -3.91 -11.11 -2.70
CA GLU A 112 -5.21 -11.02 -3.39
C GLU A 112 -5.80 -9.60 -3.39
N ALA A 113 -5.73 -8.91 -2.24
CA ALA A 113 -6.31 -7.58 -2.10
C ALA A 113 -5.54 -6.45 -2.81
N PRO A 114 -4.19 -6.48 -2.93
CA PRO A 114 -3.44 -5.49 -3.67
C PRO A 114 -3.66 -5.54 -5.17
N THR A 115 -3.40 -4.41 -5.85
CA THR A 115 -3.40 -4.33 -7.32
C THR A 115 -2.26 -5.13 -7.94
N ALA A 116 -1.11 -5.17 -7.26
CA ALA A 116 0.07 -5.92 -7.68
C ALA A 116 0.95 -6.29 -6.49
N ALA A 117 1.60 -7.45 -6.57
CA ALA A 117 2.63 -7.89 -5.64
C ALA A 117 3.88 -8.32 -6.41
N TYR A 118 5.04 -8.13 -5.78
CA TYR A 118 6.35 -8.38 -6.38
C TYR A 118 7.28 -9.06 -5.40
N VAL A 119 8.26 -9.77 -5.94
CA VAL A 119 9.32 -10.43 -5.17
C VAL A 119 10.70 -10.00 -5.67
N ALA A 120 11.61 -9.80 -4.73
CA ALA A 120 13.03 -9.62 -4.99
C ALA A 120 13.73 -10.97 -4.90
N LYS A 121 14.48 -11.36 -5.93
CA LYS A 121 15.19 -12.64 -6.01
C LYS A 121 16.67 -12.43 -6.30
N ASP A 122 17.49 -13.33 -5.77
CA ASP A 122 18.92 -13.41 -6.14
C ASP A 122 19.16 -14.25 -7.41
N SER A 123 20.43 -14.45 -7.75
CA SER A 123 20.85 -15.27 -8.91
C SER A 123 20.47 -16.74 -8.80
N GLU A 124 20.21 -17.23 -7.58
CA GLU A 124 19.80 -18.62 -7.30
C GLU A 124 18.26 -18.75 -7.22
N ASN A 125 17.54 -17.68 -7.61
CA ASN A 125 16.08 -17.61 -7.55
C ASN A 125 15.49 -17.66 -6.13
N THR A 126 16.33 -17.40 -5.10
CA THR A 126 15.88 -17.30 -3.70
C THR A 126 15.12 -16.01 -3.48
N VAL A 127 13.96 -16.06 -2.85
CA VAL A 127 13.17 -14.86 -2.49
C VAL A 127 13.82 -14.16 -1.30
N LEU A 128 14.30 -12.94 -1.55
CA LEU A 128 14.98 -12.08 -0.56
C LEU A 128 14.05 -11.08 0.11
N GLY A 129 12.95 -10.74 -0.56
CA GLY A 129 11.97 -9.79 -0.06
C GLY A 129 10.73 -9.74 -0.94
N THR A 130 9.73 -9.05 -0.46
CA THR A 130 8.45 -8.88 -1.15
C THR A 130 7.85 -7.51 -0.87
N TYR A 131 7.05 -7.00 -1.80
CA TYR A 131 6.23 -5.81 -1.59
C TYR A 131 4.94 -5.88 -2.39
N PHE A 132 3.96 -5.10 -1.98
CA PHE A 132 2.69 -4.92 -2.71
C PHE A 132 2.42 -3.46 -3.03
N ILE A 133 1.54 -3.21 -4.02
CA ILE A 133 0.97 -1.91 -4.35
C ILE A 133 -0.54 -2.03 -4.35
N LYS A 134 -1.23 -1.12 -3.65
CA LYS A 134 -2.70 -1.03 -3.67
C LYS A 134 -3.15 0.43 -3.60
N PRO A 135 -4.37 0.78 -4.05
CA PRO A 135 -4.94 2.07 -3.75
C PRO A 135 -5.00 2.30 -2.24
N ASN A 136 -4.64 3.51 -1.81
CA ASN A 136 -4.72 3.88 -0.38
C ASN A 136 -6.16 4.08 0.07
N GLN A 137 -6.98 4.68 -0.81
CA GLN A 137 -8.40 4.90 -0.61
C GLN A 137 -9.18 4.50 -1.87
N PRO A 138 -10.46 4.12 -1.76
CA PRO A 138 -11.31 3.84 -2.91
C PRO A 138 -11.75 5.11 -3.64
N GLY A 139 -12.33 4.96 -4.84
CA GLY A 139 -13.02 6.02 -5.58
C GLY A 139 -12.13 7.21 -5.90
N LEU A 140 -12.54 8.41 -5.50
CA LEU A 140 -11.83 9.65 -5.82
C LEU A 140 -10.44 9.77 -5.19
N GLY A 141 -10.12 8.96 -4.17
CA GLY A 141 -8.80 8.88 -3.54
C GLY A 141 -7.88 7.81 -4.12
N SER A 142 -8.32 7.04 -5.12
CA SER A 142 -7.60 5.86 -5.62
C SER A 142 -6.33 6.18 -6.44
N HIS A 143 -6.09 7.45 -6.75
CA HIS A 143 -4.87 7.92 -7.41
C HIS A 143 -3.63 7.95 -6.49
N VAL A 144 -3.81 7.77 -5.18
CA VAL A 144 -2.73 7.61 -4.20
C VAL A 144 -2.60 6.13 -3.87
N CYS A 145 -1.41 5.56 -3.98
CA CYS A 145 -1.17 4.17 -3.58
C CYS A 145 -0.59 4.05 -2.17
N ASN A 146 -0.76 2.87 -1.61
CA ASN A 146 -0.06 2.40 -0.41
C ASN A 146 0.77 1.18 -0.77
N CYS A 147 1.94 1.04 -0.15
CA CYS A 147 2.83 -0.11 -0.31
C CYS A 147 3.26 -0.65 1.05
N GLY A 148 3.53 -1.95 1.11
CA GLY A 148 4.19 -2.60 2.23
C GLY A 148 5.39 -3.40 1.73
N TYR A 149 6.51 -3.41 2.50
CA TYR A 149 7.77 -4.04 2.12
C TYR A 149 8.28 -4.92 3.24
N ILE A 150 8.68 -6.15 2.90
CA ILE A 150 9.35 -7.05 3.83
C ILE A 150 10.62 -7.58 3.17
N VAL A 151 11.71 -7.55 3.92
CA VAL A 151 13.02 -8.09 3.52
C VAL A 151 13.41 -9.16 4.53
N GLY A 152 13.84 -10.30 4.02
CA GLY A 152 14.36 -11.39 4.84
C GLY A 152 15.62 -11.00 5.61
N ASP A 153 15.83 -11.54 6.81
CA ASP A 153 16.96 -11.18 7.66
C ASP A 153 18.32 -11.39 6.97
N SER A 154 18.47 -12.47 6.21
CA SER A 154 19.70 -12.78 5.46
C SER A 154 19.99 -11.77 4.33
N ALA A 155 18.99 -10.98 3.92
CA ALA A 155 19.07 -9.99 2.84
C ALA A 155 19.11 -8.54 3.35
N ARG A 156 19.07 -8.32 4.66
CA ARG A 156 19.19 -6.97 5.24
C ARG A 156 20.54 -6.34 4.90
N ARG A 157 20.56 -5.02 4.79
CA ARG A 157 21.75 -4.19 4.46
C ARG A 157 22.38 -4.49 3.10
N LYS A 158 21.72 -5.30 2.24
CA LYS A 158 22.15 -5.56 0.86
C LYS A 158 21.46 -4.67 -0.16
N GLY A 159 20.77 -3.61 0.27
CA GLY A 159 20.07 -2.66 -0.61
C GLY A 159 18.71 -3.16 -1.16
N VAL A 160 18.23 -4.34 -0.76
CA VAL A 160 16.98 -4.94 -1.27
C VAL A 160 15.78 -4.00 -1.04
N ALA A 161 15.65 -3.41 0.16
CA ALA A 161 14.54 -2.51 0.47
C ALA A 161 14.55 -1.24 -0.40
N SER A 162 15.73 -0.65 -0.65
CA SER A 162 15.87 0.50 -1.57
C SER A 162 15.43 0.13 -2.99
N MET A 163 15.92 -1.00 -3.51
CA MET A 163 15.57 -1.47 -4.84
C MET A 163 14.08 -1.74 -4.99
N MET A 164 13.45 -2.39 -3.99
CA MET A 164 12.01 -2.63 -3.98
C MET A 164 11.23 -1.31 -3.97
N CYS A 165 11.64 -0.33 -3.16
CA CYS A 165 10.95 0.95 -3.09
C CYS A 165 11.12 1.77 -4.39
N GLU A 166 12.30 1.82 -4.99
CA GLU A 166 12.52 2.48 -6.28
C GLU A 166 11.71 1.82 -7.40
N HIS A 167 11.69 0.49 -7.45
CA HIS A 167 10.89 -0.28 -8.39
C HIS A 167 9.39 -0.05 -8.17
N SER A 168 8.92 0.00 -6.93
CA SER A 168 7.51 0.25 -6.62
C SER A 168 7.06 1.64 -7.05
N GLN A 169 7.91 2.66 -6.95
CA GLN A 169 7.62 4.00 -7.46
C GLN A 169 7.49 4.02 -8.99
N TYR A 170 8.36 3.27 -9.68
CA TYR A 170 8.25 3.10 -11.13
C TYR A 170 6.95 2.37 -11.52
N GLU A 171 6.66 1.24 -10.87
CA GLU A 171 5.44 0.46 -11.13
C GLU A 171 4.16 1.22 -10.74
N ALA A 172 4.19 1.97 -9.64
CA ALA A 172 3.05 2.81 -9.24
C ALA A 172 2.70 3.84 -10.32
N LYS A 173 3.72 4.52 -10.91
CA LYS A 173 3.51 5.42 -12.03
C LYS A 173 2.95 4.69 -13.26
N ARG A 174 3.47 3.51 -13.57
CA ARG A 174 2.99 2.69 -14.69
C ARG A 174 1.53 2.24 -14.50
N LEU A 175 1.12 2.02 -13.26
CA LEU A 175 -0.26 1.69 -12.88
C LEU A 175 -1.18 2.93 -12.79
N GLY A 176 -0.66 4.14 -13.01
CA GLY A 176 -1.44 5.37 -13.04
C GLY A 176 -1.56 6.08 -11.69
N PHE A 177 -0.84 5.64 -10.66
CA PHE A 177 -0.81 6.36 -9.38
C PHE A 177 0.02 7.64 -9.48
N ARG A 178 -0.43 8.68 -8.79
CA ARG A 178 0.19 10.01 -8.76
C ARG A 178 0.98 10.29 -7.50
N ALA A 179 0.73 9.54 -6.45
CA ALA A 179 1.40 9.67 -5.16
C ALA A 179 1.44 8.33 -4.43
N MET A 180 2.36 8.21 -3.49
CA MET A 180 2.50 7.06 -2.61
C MET A 180 2.48 7.51 -1.16
N GLN A 181 1.66 6.84 -0.34
CA GLN A 181 1.51 7.11 1.08
C GLN A 181 1.73 5.84 1.90
N PHE A 182 2.56 5.93 2.91
CA PHE A 182 2.66 4.92 3.96
C PHE A 182 1.81 5.37 5.15
N ASN A 183 0.83 4.57 5.54
CA ASN A 183 -0.17 4.96 6.54
C ASN A 183 0.32 4.82 7.97
N LEU A 184 1.29 3.93 8.21
CA LEU A 184 1.67 3.55 9.56
C LEU A 184 3.13 3.05 9.56
N VAL A 185 4.07 3.97 9.52
CA VAL A 185 5.49 3.67 9.71
C VAL A 185 5.79 3.78 11.20
N VAL A 186 6.04 2.65 11.86
CA VAL A 186 6.27 2.62 13.30
C VAL A 186 7.51 3.43 13.65
N SER A 187 7.39 4.42 14.55
CA SER A 187 8.45 5.38 14.86
C SER A 187 9.75 4.73 15.37
N THR A 188 9.62 3.59 16.05
CA THR A 188 10.76 2.81 16.56
C THR A 188 11.50 2.01 15.48
N ASN A 189 10.96 1.93 14.26
CA ASN A 189 11.64 1.35 13.10
C ASN A 189 12.47 2.42 12.37
N GLU A 190 13.45 2.96 13.07
CA GLU A 190 14.28 4.07 12.61
C GLU A 190 15.01 3.77 11.29
N GLU A 191 15.43 2.51 11.06
CA GLU A 191 16.08 2.13 9.79
C GLU A 191 15.15 2.34 8.60
N ALA A 192 13.87 1.96 8.74
CA ALA A 192 12.87 2.19 7.71
C ALA A 192 12.58 3.69 7.53
N VAL A 193 12.39 4.44 8.61
CA VAL A 193 12.13 5.89 8.55
C VAL A 193 13.25 6.59 7.79
N ARG A 194 14.52 6.36 8.16
CA ARG A 194 15.69 6.95 7.47
C ARG A 194 15.74 6.55 5.99
N LEU A 195 15.42 5.29 5.69
CA LEU A 195 15.40 4.80 4.31
C LEU A 195 14.34 5.52 3.47
N TRP A 196 13.10 5.62 3.97
CA TRP A 196 12.01 6.28 3.26
C TRP A 196 12.31 7.77 3.04
N GLN A 197 12.85 8.46 4.03
CA GLN A 197 13.28 9.84 3.89
C GLN A 197 14.37 9.99 2.82
N LYS A 198 15.39 9.12 2.81
CA LYS A 198 16.41 9.09 1.76
C LYS A 198 15.84 8.87 0.36
N LEU A 199 14.74 8.12 0.24
CA LEU A 199 14.04 7.86 -1.00
C LEU A 199 12.99 8.93 -1.35
N GLY A 200 12.98 10.05 -0.61
CA GLY A 200 12.18 11.24 -0.91
C GLY A 200 10.77 11.23 -0.33
N PHE A 201 10.49 10.39 0.68
CA PHE A 201 9.25 10.47 1.44
C PHE A 201 9.38 11.47 2.58
N GLU A 202 8.34 12.28 2.77
CA GLU A 202 8.23 13.24 3.87
C GLU A 202 7.32 12.69 4.96
N ILE A 203 7.64 12.95 6.24
CA ILE A 203 6.72 12.70 7.35
C ILE A 203 5.69 13.83 7.34
N VAL A 204 4.46 13.52 6.97
CA VAL A 204 3.35 14.51 6.87
C VAL A 204 2.48 14.53 8.11
N ALA A 205 2.52 13.48 8.93
CA ALA A 205 1.83 13.45 10.22
C ALA A 205 2.51 12.45 11.18
N THR A 206 2.38 12.75 12.48
CA THR A 206 2.69 11.82 13.58
C THR A 206 1.37 11.43 14.25
N LEU A 207 1.16 10.14 14.43
CA LEU A 207 0.00 9.55 15.09
C LEU A 207 0.45 9.08 16.49
N PRO A 208 0.12 9.82 17.56
CA PRO A 208 0.58 9.48 18.91
C PRO A 208 0.01 8.14 19.39
N GLY A 209 0.87 7.25 19.88
CA GLY A 209 0.49 5.96 20.44
C GLY A 209 -0.27 5.03 19.50
N ALA A 210 -0.19 5.25 18.18
CA ALA A 210 -1.01 4.57 17.18
C ALA A 210 -0.62 3.11 16.90
N PHE A 211 0.49 2.64 17.45
CA PHE A 211 0.93 1.27 17.27
C PHE A 211 1.25 0.61 18.63
N LYS A 212 0.64 -0.55 18.89
CA LYS A 212 0.93 -1.37 20.07
C LYS A 212 2.09 -2.30 19.78
N HIS A 213 3.31 -1.82 20.04
CA HIS A 213 4.53 -2.57 19.84
C HIS A 213 4.66 -3.69 20.86
N ALA A 214 5.03 -4.90 20.43
CA ALA A 214 5.06 -6.08 21.30
C ALA A 214 5.95 -5.93 22.55
N LYS A 215 7.06 -5.17 22.45
CA LYS A 215 8.04 -4.99 23.54
C LYS A 215 7.98 -3.61 24.20
N LYS A 216 7.47 -2.57 23.52
CA LYS A 216 7.59 -1.16 23.96
C LYS A 216 6.25 -0.54 24.37
N GLY A 217 5.14 -1.29 24.29
CA GLY A 217 3.80 -0.75 24.53
C GLY A 217 3.33 0.16 23.40
N PHE A 218 2.56 1.18 23.71
CA PHE A 218 2.06 2.12 22.70
C PHE A 218 3.17 3.08 22.25
N VAL A 219 3.45 3.07 20.97
CA VAL A 219 4.45 3.94 20.32
C VAL A 219 3.81 4.72 19.18
N ASP A 220 4.42 5.82 18.80
CA ASP A 220 3.95 6.65 17.70
C ASP A 220 4.17 5.96 16.35
N ALA A 221 3.36 6.36 15.38
CA ALA A 221 3.55 5.99 13.99
C ALA A 221 3.53 7.23 13.10
N PHE A 222 4.25 7.18 11.99
CA PHE A 222 4.31 8.26 11.02
C PHE A 222 3.45 7.94 9.82
N VAL A 223 2.74 8.96 9.30
CA VAL A 223 2.24 8.97 7.93
C VAL A 223 3.32 9.60 7.07
N MET A 224 3.79 8.85 6.07
CA MET A 224 4.81 9.35 5.15
C MET A 224 4.24 9.41 3.73
N TYR A 225 4.59 10.46 3.00
CA TYR A 225 4.02 10.76 1.70
C TYR A 225 5.08 11.16 0.69
N LYS A 226 4.87 10.76 -0.55
CA LYS A 226 5.68 11.18 -1.69
C LYS A 226 4.80 11.41 -2.91
N GLN A 227 4.92 12.61 -3.52
CA GLN A 227 4.37 12.87 -4.85
C GLN A 227 5.23 12.10 -5.88
N LEU A 228 4.58 11.33 -6.74
CA LEU A 228 5.25 10.67 -7.86
C LEU A 228 5.18 11.61 -9.06
N GLU A 229 6.33 12.11 -9.52
CA GLU A 229 6.39 12.91 -10.74
C GLU A 229 5.93 12.07 -11.94
N THR A 230 5.10 12.66 -12.76
CA THR A 230 4.54 12.04 -13.99
C THR A 230 5.50 12.19 -15.16
#